data_d4aa82c90e29eaed53380210711612b7
#
_entry.id   d4aa82c90e29eaed53380210711612b7
#
_cell.length_a   1.000
_cell.length_b   1.000
_cell.length_c   1.000
_cell.angle_alpha   90.00
_cell.angle_beta   90.00
_cell.angle_gamma   90.00
#
_symmetry.space_group_name_H-M   'P 1'
#
loop_
_entity.id
_entity.type
_entity.pdbx_description
1 polymer ?
#
loop_
_entity_poly.entity_id
_entity_poly.type
_entity_poly.pdbx_seq_one_letter_code
_entity_poly.pdbx_strand_id
1 'polypeptide(L)'
;MSSKSDTPVASEDFNKVYNSSFAHWMWSDVRIPKELKDLVTINKPKTSLELGCGLGRFSSFMAEQGIKATGVDFSSVAIEKAKKRVVNAEHKPTFIVGDVTNLKMINEQFDISFDVGCFHCLNEQEQQKYVSEVYRLLKPGATHLIWAIDSSPSDIKLSPNYIAKVFANSFRLAKTEPSRRRIISSHWYWLVRAQ
;
A
#
# COMPACT_ATOMS: atom_id res chain seq x y z
N MET A 1 27.68 -19.07 9.59
CA MET A 1 26.45 -18.65 8.92
C MET A 1 25.72 -17.74 9.89
N SER A 2 25.86 -16.42 9.68
CA SER A 2 25.27 -15.41 10.58
C SER A 2 23.78 -15.26 10.19
N SER A 3 22.88 -15.56 11.11
CA SER A 3 21.46 -15.26 11.00
C SER A 3 21.32 -13.73 10.92
N LYS A 4 21.00 -13.21 9.73
CA LYS A 4 20.53 -11.83 9.60
C LYS A 4 19.24 -11.73 10.39
N SER A 5 19.18 -10.76 11.28
CA SER A 5 18.11 -10.54 12.24
C SER A 5 16.76 -10.37 11.59
N ASP A 6 15.76 -11.13 12.06
CA ASP A 6 14.31 -10.94 11.85
C ASP A 6 13.78 -9.64 12.53
N THR A 7 14.58 -8.59 12.54
CA THR A 7 14.19 -7.34 13.19
C THR A 7 13.24 -6.60 12.23
N PRO A 8 12.01 -6.33 12.65
CA PRO A 8 11.07 -5.51 11.85
C PRO A 8 11.72 -4.16 11.53
N VAL A 9 11.52 -3.66 10.33
CA VAL A 9 12.01 -2.33 9.96
C VAL A 9 11.29 -1.30 10.83
N ALA A 10 12.01 -0.66 11.74
CA ALA A 10 11.39 0.22 12.73
C ALA A 10 10.86 1.51 12.09
N SER A 11 9.72 2.02 12.59
CA SER A 11 9.13 3.29 12.12
C SER A 11 10.11 4.46 12.20
N GLU A 12 11.07 4.42 13.13
CA GLU A 12 12.12 5.43 13.29
C GLU A 12 13.06 5.52 12.08
N ASP A 13 13.34 4.40 11.41
CA ASP A 13 14.21 4.40 10.23
C ASP A 13 13.50 5.05 9.04
N PHE A 14 12.20 4.81 8.86
CA PHE A 14 11.40 5.50 7.86
C PHE A 14 11.20 6.98 8.19
N ASN A 15 11.08 7.36 9.46
CA ASN A 15 11.05 8.77 9.87
C ASN A 15 12.33 9.50 9.42
N LYS A 16 13.51 8.86 9.54
CA LYS A 16 14.78 9.40 9.02
C LYS A 16 14.75 9.56 7.50
N VAL A 17 14.23 8.55 6.79
CA VAL A 17 14.06 8.58 5.33
C VAL A 17 13.17 9.75 4.92
N TYR A 18 12.00 9.91 5.53
CA TYR A 18 11.10 11.02 5.21
C TYR A 18 11.63 12.40 5.61
N ASN A 19 12.60 12.49 6.53
CA ASN A 19 13.30 13.73 6.84
C ASN A 19 14.46 14.04 5.89
N SER A 20 14.96 13.06 5.13
CA SER A 20 16.03 13.23 4.15
C SER A 20 15.49 13.71 2.80
N SER A 21 15.99 14.85 2.28
CA SER A 21 15.60 15.35 0.96
C SER A 21 15.98 14.40 -0.19
N PHE A 22 17.09 13.68 -0.07
CA PHE A 22 17.59 12.75 -1.09
C PHE A 22 16.76 11.46 -1.16
N ALA A 23 16.43 10.86 -0.01
CA ALA A 23 15.60 9.69 0.04
C ALA A 23 14.17 9.99 -0.46
N HIS A 24 13.67 11.18 -0.16
CA HIS A 24 12.40 11.67 -0.68
C HIS A 24 12.36 11.70 -2.22
N TRP A 25 13.43 12.19 -2.89
CA TRP A 25 13.51 12.22 -4.35
C TRP A 25 13.52 10.81 -4.95
N MET A 26 14.26 9.89 -4.36
CA MET A 26 14.39 8.52 -4.85
C MET A 26 13.09 7.70 -4.73
N TRP A 27 12.20 8.05 -3.78
CA TRP A 27 10.93 7.36 -3.50
C TRP A 27 9.71 8.06 -4.11
N SER A 28 9.87 9.29 -4.59
CA SER A 28 8.79 10.08 -5.17
C SER A 28 8.76 10.01 -6.69
N ASP A 29 8.32 8.89 -7.28
CA ASP A 29 7.85 8.95 -8.67
C ASP A 29 6.58 9.81 -8.72
N VAL A 30 6.66 10.91 -9.47
CA VAL A 30 5.62 11.97 -9.46
C VAL A 30 4.35 11.55 -10.19
N ARG A 31 4.42 10.51 -11.04
CA ARG A 31 3.32 10.12 -11.92
C ARG A 31 2.36 9.13 -11.25
N ILE A 32 1.07 9.37 -11.42
CA ILE A 32 0.04 8.41 -11.05
C ILE A 32 0.13 7.21 -12.00
N PRO A 33 0.35 5.99 -11.49
CA PRO A 33 0.41 4.78 -12.32
C PRO A 33 -0.88 4.57 -13.10
N LYS A 34 -0.74 4.01 -14.32
CA LYS A 34 -1.91 3.64 -15.14
C LYS A 34 -2.81 2.67 -14.38
N GLU A 35 -2.22 1.74 -13.66
CA GLU A 35 -2.89 0.69 -12.90
C GLU A 35 -3.82 1.25 -11.81
N LEU A 36 -3.43 2.35 -11.16
CA LEU A 36 -4.32 3.06 -10.21
C LEU A 36 -5.47 3.79 -10.94
N LYS A 37 -5.20 4.39 -12.11
CA LYS A 37 -6.25 5.01 -12.93
C LYS A 37 -7.25 3.97 -13.42
N ASP A 38 -6.76 2.83 -13.90
CA ASP A 38 -7.58 1.71 -14.33
C ASP A 38 -8.41 1.13 -13.17
N LEU A 39 -7.81 1.03 -11.96
CA LEU A 39 -8.51 0.58 -10.75
C LEU A 39 -9.73 1.46 -10.47
N VAL A 40 -9.60 2.77 -10.56
CA VAL A 40 -10.70 3.73 -10.38
C VAL A 40 -11.74 3.58 -11.50
N THR A 41 -11.30 3.54 -12.76
CA THR A 41 -12.20 3.50 -13.92
C THR A 41 -13.04 2.23 -13.97
N ILE A 42 -12.42 1.09 -13.64
CA ILE A 42 -13.09 -0.23 -13.70
C ILE A 42 -14.03 -0.42 -12.51
N ASN A 43 -13.57 -0.11 -11.30
CA ASN A 43 -14.34 -0.39 -10.08
C ASN A 43 -15.33 0.71 -9.71
N LYS A 44 -15.14 1.94 -10.19
CA LYS A 44 -15.95 3.13 -9.85
C LYS A 44 -16.21 3.25 -8.34
N PRO A 45 -15.14 3.19 -7.51
CA PRO A 45 -15.26 3.11 -6.06
C PRO A 45 -15.77 4.41 -5.46
N LYS A 46 -16.50 4.32 -4.34
CA LYS A 46 -16.85 5.47 -3.50
C LYS A 46 -15.86 5.67 -2.36
N THR A 47 -15.19 4.60 -1.94
CA THR A 47 -14.23 4.61 -0.83
C THR A 47 -12.95 3.86 -1.22
N SER A 48 -11.80 4.35 -0.75
CA SER A 48 -10.51 3.71 -0.99
C SER A 48 -9.61 3.74 0.23
N LEU A 49 -8.80 2.69 0.41
CA LEU A 49 -7.78 2.57 1.46
C LEU A 49 -6.40 2.40 0.82
N GLU A 50 -5.46 3.30 1.12
CA GLU A 50 -4.04 3.18 0.78
C GLU A 50 -3.25 2.70 1.99
N LEU A 51 -2.50 1.62 1.83
CA LEU A 51 -1.63 1.03 2.84
C LEU A 51 -0.17 1.42 2.56
N GLY A 52 0.50 2.04 3.56
CA GLY A 52 1.81 2.64 3.38
C GLY A 52 1.76 3.89 2.50
N CYS A 53 0.87 4.83 2.82
CA CYS A 53 0.59 5.99 1.96
C CYS A 53 1.73 7.01 1.86
N GLY A 54 2.72 6.95 2.75
CA GLY A 54 3.82 7.89 2.81
C GLY A 54 3.32 9.34 2.83
N LEU A 55 3.71 10.12 1.83
CA LEU A 55 3.33 11.52 1.68
C LEU A 55 1.92 11.73 1.09
N GLY A 56 1.10 10.69 1.00
CA GLY A 56 -0.32 10.75 0.67
C GLY A 56 -0.66 11.09 -0.78
N ARG A 57 0.27 10.89 -1.72
CA ARG A 57 0.08 11.28 -3.12
C ARG A 57 -1.05 10.55 -3.81
N PHE A 58 -1.10 9.22 -3.65
CA PHE A 58 -2.12 8.43 -4.33
C PHE A 58 -3.47 8.53 -3.64
N SER A 59 -3.49 8.67 -2.29
CA SER A 59 -4.71 9.04 -1.57
C SER A 59 -5.26 10.39 -2.02
N SER A 60 -4.38 11.39 -2.27
CA SER A 60 -4.80 12.70 -2.83
C SER A 60 -5.39 12.54 -4.23
N PHE A 61 -4.74 11.75 -5.10
CA PHE A 61 -5.29 11.43 -6.42
C PHE A 61 -6.69 10.81 -6.31
N MET A 62 -6.90 9.84 -5.40
CA MET A 62 -8.23 9.23 -5.20
C MET A 62 -9.26 10.27 -4.76
N ALA A 63 -8.89 11.16 -3.85
CA ALA A 63 -9.78 12.24 -3.39
C ALA A 63 -10.15 13.21 -4.53
N GLU A 64 -9.19 13.58 -5.40
CA GLU A 64 -9.41 14.39 -6.59
C GLU A 64 -10.38 13.73 -7.61
N GLN A 65 -10.52 12.39 -7.58
CA GLN A 65 -11.52 11.66 -8.35
C GLN A 65 -12.90 11.60 -7.66
N GLY A 66 -13.10 12.31 -6.55
CA GLY A 66 -14.35 12.30 -5.77
C GLY A 66 -14.53 11.07 -4.88
N ILE A 67 -13.45 10.32 -4.62
CA ILE A 67 -13.47 9.11 -3.79
C ILE A 67 -13.14 9.51 -2.34
N LYS A 68 -13.91 9.01 -1.35
CA LYS A 68 -13.56 9.14 0.06
C LYS A 68 -12.32 8.30 0.34
N ALA A 69 -11.15 8.92 0.30
CA ALA A 69 -9.86 8.25 0.40
C ALA A 69 -9.33 8.27 1.83
N THR A 70 -8.79 7.14 2.27
CA THR A 70 -8.07 6.99 3.54
C THR A 70 -6.67 6.46 3.24
N GLY A 71 -5.64 7.14 3.76
CA GLY A 71 -4.25 6.70 3.69
C GLY A 71 -3.70 6.39 5.07
N VAL A 72 -3.03 5.25 5.21
CA VAL A 72 -2.39 4.82 6.46
C VAL A 72 -0.89 4.70 6.23
N ASP A 73 -0.11 5.22 7.17
CA ASP A 73 1.34 5.01 7.24
C ASP A 73 1.78 4.98 8.72
N PHE A 74 2.77 4.18 9.04
CA PHE A 74 3.27 4.09 10.41
C PHE A 74 4.18 5.27 10.80
N SER A 75 4.71 6.03 9.81
CA SER A 75 5.50 7.23 10.01
C SER A 75 4.62 8.44 10.30
N SER A 76 4.65 8.91 11.54
CA SER A 76 3.98 10.16 11.92
C SER A 76 4.50 11.36 11.12
N VAL A 77 5.80 11.38 10.80
CA VAL A 77 6.43 12.42 9.96
C VAL A 77 5.84 12.43 8.55
N ALA A 78 5.65 11.25 7.94
CA ALA A 78 5.04 11.15 6.63
C ALA A 78 3.59 11.66 6.66
N ILE A 79 2.81 11.23 7.63
CA ILE A 79 1.41 11.64 7.80
C ILE A 79 1.27 13.15 8.03
N GLU A 80 2.12 13.76 8.86
CA GLU A 80 2.11 15.22 9.03
C GLU A 80 2.39 15.96 7.73
N LYS A 81 3.39 15.49 6.96
CA LYS A 81 3.70 16.06 5.65
C LYS A 81 2.56 15.87 4.64
N ALA A 82 1.91 14.70 4.65
CA ALA A 82 0.74 14.42 3.82
C ALA A 82 -0.41 15.38 4.13
N LYS A 83 -0.75 15.57 5.42
CA LYS A 83 -1.78 16.52 5.85
C LYS A 83 -1.49 17.96 5.44
N LYS A 84 -0.23 18.40 5.58
CA LYS A 84 0.19 19.74 5.17
C LYS A 84 0.04 19.98 3.67
N ARG A 85 0.28 18.96 2.84
CA ARG A 85 0.15 19.06 1.37
C ARG A 85 -1.28 19.32 0.91
N VAL A 86 -2.26 18.81 1.61
CA VAL A 86 -3.68 18.89 1.23
C VAL A 86 -4.47 19.94 2.00
N VAL A 87 -3.80 20.81 2.78
CA VAL A 87 -4.48 21.78 3.63
C VAL A 87 -5.44 22.68 2.85
N ASN A 88 -5.08 23.06 1.61
CA ASN A 88 -5.87 23.90 0.72
C ASN A 88 -6.58 23.11 -0.39
N ALA A 89 -6.55 21.77 -0.37
CA ALA A 89 -7.23 20.97 -1.37
C ALA A 89 -8.75 21.02 -1.17
N GLU A 90 -9.51 21.03 -2.26
CA GLU A 90 -10.98 20.99 -2.25
C GLU A 90 -11.46 19.64 -1.68
N HIS A 91 -10.87 18.54 -2.17
CA HIS A 91 -11.15 17.20 -1.70
C HIS A 91 -9.95 16.67 -0.89
N LYS A 92 -10.18 16.39 0.39
CA LYS A 92 -9.12 15.99 1.32
C LYS A 92 -9.26 14.51 1.69
N PRO A 93 -8.19 13.71 1.47
CA PRO A 93 -8.15 12.38 2.04
C PRO A 93 -7.99 12.44 3.57
N THR A 94 -8.40 11.38 4.24
CA THR A 94 -8.11 11.14 5.65
C THR A 94 -6.74 10.47 5.77
N PHE A 95 -5.85 11.00 6.63
CA PHE A 95 -4.55 10.39 6.90
C PHE A 95 -4.44 9.93 8.34
N ILE A 96 -4.05 8.67 8.54
CA ILE A 96 -3.99 7.99 9.84
C ILE A 96 -2.58 7.47 10.07
N VAL A 97 -2.02 7.75 11.25
CA VAL A 97 -0.81 7.05 11.71
C VAL A 97 -1.21 5.66 12.18
N GLY A 98 -0.69 4.62 11.57
CA GLY A 98 -1.06 3.25 11.90
C GLY A 98 -0.16 2.20 11.27
N ASP A 99 -0.07 1.05 11.92
CA ASP A 99 0.62 -0.13 11.43
C ASP A 99 -0.33 -0.94 10.55
N VAL A 100 0.05 -1.17 9.29
CA VAL A 100 -0.75 -1.92 8.30
C VAL A 100 -1.03 -3.37 8.72
N THR A 101 -0.33 -3.87 9.73
CA THR A 101 -0.53 -5.20 10.33
C THR A 101 -1.52 -5.18 11.50
N ASN A 102 -1.98 -3.99 11.93
CA ASN A 102 -2.90 -3.81 13.06
C ASN A 102 -3.70 -2.51 12.93
N LEU A 103 -4.75 -2.54 12.14
CA LEU A 103 -5.61 -1.39 11.82
C LEU A 103 -6.94 -1.40 12.58
N LYS A 104 -6.95 -1.89 13.83
CA LYS A 104 -8.17 -2.00 14.66
C LYS A 104 -8.92 -0.70 14.87
N MET A 105 -8.25 0.46 14.67
CA MET A 105 -8.88 1.78 14.73
C MET A 105 -9.80 2.07 13.54
N ILE A 106 -9.72 1.29 12.45
CA ILE A 106 -10.56 1.44 11.26
C ILE A 106 -11.63 0.34 11.30
N ASN A 107 -12.90 0.74 11.33
CA ASN A 107 -14.04 -0.18 11.41
C ASN A 107 -14.89 -0.18 10.13
N GLU A 108 -14.69 0.79 9.22
CA GLU A 108 -15.40 0.84 7.94
C GLU A 108 -14.76 -0.10 6.90
N GLN A 109 -15.57 -0.55 5.93
CA GLN A 109 -15.09 -1.33 4.79
C GLN A 109 -15.02 -0.46 3.53
N PHE A 110 -14.03 -0.74 2.69
CA PHE A 110 -13.71 0.01 1.49
C PHE A 110 -14.08 -0.75 0.21
N ASP A 111 -14.39 0.02 -0.85
CA ASP A 111 -14.69 -0.52 -2.17
C ASP A 111 -13.44 -1.03 -2.89
N ILE A 112 -12.30 -0.39 -2.62
CA ILE A 112 -10.97 -0.80 -3.10
C ILE A 112 -9.92 -0.53 -2.04
N SER A 113 -8.81 -1.28 -2.10
CA SER A 113 -7.57 -0.89 -1.43
C SER A 113 -6.37 -1.05 -2.35
N PHE A 114 -5.29 -0.37 -2.01
CA PHE A 114 -4.05 -0.49 -2.76
C PHE A 114 -2.82 -0.22 -1.90
N ASP A 115 -1.70 -0.73 -2.39
CA ASP A 115 -0.37 -0.64 -1.81
C ASP A 115 0.65 -0.40 -2.92
N VAL A 116 1.43 0.66 -2.80
CA VAL A 116 2.49 0.96 -3.78
C VAL A 116 3.84 1.01 -3.07
N GLY A 117 4.32 -0.16 -2.67
CA GLY A 117 5.66 -0.29 -2.10
C GLY A 117 5.73 -0.47 -0.58
N CYS A 118 4.67 -0.97 0.05
CA CYS A 118 4.63 -1.28 1.48
C CYS A 118 4.80 -2.80 1.73
N PHE A 119 4.01 -3.64 1.08
CA PHE A 119 3.97 -5.09 1.32
C PHE A 119 5.34 -5.77 1.23
N HIS A 120 6.18 -5.35 0.30
CA HIS A 120 7.52 -5.94 0.14
C HIS A 120 8.49 -5.60 1.27
N CYS A 121 8.16 -4.65 2.14
CA CYS A 121 8.95 -4.34 3.34
C CYS A 121 8.63 -5.25 4.53
N LEU A 122 7.55 -6.03 4.46
CA LEU A 122 7.04 -6.87 5.54
C LEU A 122 7.72 -8.24 5.55
N ASN A 123 8.03 -8.77 6.74
CA ASN A 123 8.41 -10.16 6.91
C ASN A 123 7.20 -11.11 6.79
N GLU A 124 7.42 -12.44 6.78
CA GLU A 124 6.34 -13.43 6.56
C GLU A 124 5.20 -13.33 7.59
N GLN A 125 5.51 -13.10 8.86
CA GLN A 125 4.49 -12.99 9.91
C GLN A 125 3.68 -11.69 9.76
N GLU A 126 4.35 -10.59 9.42
CA GLU A 126 3.71 -9.31 9.14
C GLU A 126 2.83 -9.39 7.90
N GLN A 127 3.26 -10.08 6.84
CA GLN A 127 2.47 -10.32 5.64
C GLN A 127 1.16 -11.04 5.95
N GLN A 128 1.15 -12.05 6.84
CA GLN A 128 -0.08 -12.74 7.25
C GLN A 128 -1.05 -11.82 8.00
N LYS A 129 -0.53 -10.98 8.90
CA LYS A 129 -1.34 -9.98 9.62
C LYS A 129 -1.89 -8.94 8.66
N TYR A 130 -1.06 -8.44 7.73
CA TYR A 130 -1.46 -7.52 6.67
C TYR A 130 -2.62 -8.09 5.84
N VAL A 131 -2.51 -9.35 5.37
CA VAL A 131 -3.58 -10.01 4.60
C VAL A 131 -4.88 -10.05 5.40
N SER A 132 -4.80 -10.38 6.70
CA SER A 132 -5.98 -10.44 7.58
C SER A 132 -6.64 -9.06 7.73
N GLU A 133 -5.86 -7.99 7.88
CA GLU A 133 -6.38 -6.62 7.99
C GLU A 133 -7.00 -6.14 6.66
N VAL A 134 -6.33 -6.39 5.53
CA VAL A 134 -6.88 -6.05 4.20
C VAL A 134 -8.18 -6.80 3.94
N TYR A 135 -8.24 -8.09 4.30
CA TYR A 135 -9.48 -8.88 4.17
C TYR A 135 -10.63 -8.28 4.99
N ARG A 136 -10.37 -7.93 6.24
CA ARG A 136 -11.37 -7.33 7.14
C ARG A 136 -11.89 -5.99 6.63
N LEU A 137 -11.00 -5.17 6.07
CA LEU A 137 -11.27 -3.78 5.67
C LEU A 137 -11.81 -3.63 4.24
N LEU A 138 -11.84 -4.67 3.44
CA LEU A 138 -12.44 -4.62 2.12
C LEU A 138 -13.85 -5.21 2.12
N LYS A 139 -14.72 -4.72 1.26
CA LYS A 139 -16.02 -5.34 0.98
C LYS A 139 -15.84 -6.66 0.23
N PRO A 140 -16.75 -7.64 0.36
CA PRO A 140 -16.74 -8.85 -0.46
C PRO A 140 -16.68 -8.50 -1.96
N GLY A 141 -15.81 -9.19 -2.71
CA GLY A 141 -15.58 -8.93 -4.12
C GLY A 141 -14.75 -7.69 -4.47
N ALA A 142 -14.36 -6.88 -3.49
CA ALA A 142 -13.52 -5.71 -3.70
C ALA A 142 -12.10 -6.08 -4.16
N THR A 143 -11.46 -5.16 -4.88
CA THR A 143 -10.10 -5.36 -5.39
C THR A 143 -9.07 -4.72 -4.47
N HIS A 144 -8.03 -5.49 -4.14
CA HIS A 144 -6.77 -5.01 -3.57
C HIS A 144 -5.68 -5.03 -4.64
N LEU A 145 -5.04 -3.89 -4.88
CA LEU A 145 -3.96 -3.75 -5.86
C LEU A 145 -2.63 -3.55 -5.16
N ILE A 146 -1.64 -4.40 -5.44
CA ILE A 146 -0.28 -4.27 -4.89
C ILE A 146 0.71 -3.98 -6.01
N TRP A 147 1.61 -3.01 -5.78
CA TRP A 147 2.88 -2.93 -6.48
C TRP A 147 4.01 -3.33 -5.53
N ALA A 148 4.79 -4.33 -5.91
CA ALA A 148 5.92 -4.80 -5.12
C ALA A 148 7.15 -5.08 -5.98
N ILE A 149 8.36 -4.89 -5.42
CA ILE A 149 9.61 -5.36 -6.00
C ILE A 149 9.72 -6.88 -5.80
N ASP A 150 10.37 -7.56 -6.76
CA ASP A 150 10.43 -9.03 -6.77
C ASP A 150 11.33 -9.60 -5.66
N SER A 151 12.31 -8.83 -5.19
CA SER A 151 13.18 -9.18 -4.06
C SER A 151 12.95 -8.20 -2.92
N SER A 152 12.33 -8.67 -1.84
CA SER A 152 12.07 -7.83 -0.68
C SER A 152 13.35 -7.59 0.15
N PRO A 153 13.40 -6.51 0.96
CA PRO A 153 14.48 -6.32 1.94
C PRO A 153 14.61 -7.47 2.96
N SER A 154 13.54 -8.26 3.13
CA SER A 154 13.51 -9.47 3.98
C SER A 154 13.96 -10.74 3.27
N ASP A 155 14.65 -10.64 2.12
CA ASP A 155 15.10 -11.76 1.27
C ASP A 155 13.97 -12.68 0.75
N ILE A 156 12.72 -12.22 0.81
CA ILE A 156 11.56 -12.95 0.29
C ILE A 156 11.39 -12.66 -1.20
N LYS A 157 11.36 -13.72 -2.03
CA LYS A 157 11.06 -13.58 -3.45
C LYS A 157 9.54 -13.47 -3.67
N LEU A 158 9.08 -12.26 -3.98
CA LEU A 158 7.67 -11.96 -4.21
C LEU A 158 7.24 -12.31 -5.65
N SER A 159 7.31 -13.61 -5.98
CA SER A 159 6.80 -14.12 -7.27
C SER A 159 5.26 -14.17 -7.28
N PRO A 160 4.61 -14.22 -8.48
CA PRO A 160 3.16 -14.41 -8.57
C PRO A 160 2.65 -15.63 -7.81
N ASN A 161 3.40 -16.75 -7.83
CA ASN A 161 3.05 -17.96 -7.08
C ASN A 161 3.14 -17.74 -5.57
N TYR A 162 4.13 -16.99 -5.10
CA TYR A 162 4.25 -16.65 -3.68
C TYR A 162 3.08 -15.77 -3.23
N ILE A 163 2.78 -14.71 -3.97
CA ILE A 163 1.63 -13.82 -3.67
C ILE A 163 0.33 -14.61 -3.69
N ALA A 164 0.09 -15.44 -4.71
CA ALA A 164 -1.09 -16.30 -4.76
C ALA A 164 -1.22 -17.20 -3.51
N LYS A 165 -0.10 -17.78 -3.04
CA LYS A 165 -0.07 -18.63 -1.84
C LYS A 165 -0.37 -17.84 -0.56
N VAL A 166 0.27 -16.68 -0.37
CA VAL A 166 0.10 -15.85 0.83
C VAL A 166 -1.34 -15.36 0.97
N PHE A 167 -2.00 -15.04 -0.13
CA PHE A 167 -3.36 -14.51 -0.15
C PHE A 167 -4.46 -15.58 -0.34
N ALA A 168 -4.12 -16.87 -0.58
CA ALA A 168 -5.03 -17.93 -1.04
C ALA A 168 -6.31 -18.11 -0.22
N ASN A 169 -6.24 -17.94 1.10
CA ASN A 169 -7.39 -18.17 1.99
C ASN A 169 -8.39 -17.00 2.02
N SER A 170 -8.01 -15.85 1.51
CA SER A 170 -8.76 -14.61 1.66
C SER A 170 -9.03 -13.93 0.32
N PHE A 171 -8.18 -14.13 -0.67
CA PHE A 171 -8.23 -13.48 -1.96
C PHE A 171 -7.93 -14.45 -3.10
N ARG A 172 -8.49 -14.14 -4.27
CA ARG A 172 -8.08 -14.76 -5.54
C ARG A 172 -7.16 -13.79 -6.28
N LEU A 173 -5.96 -14.24 -6.66
CA LEU A 173 -5.11 -13.49 -7.58
C LEU A 173 -5.76 -13.50 -8.97
N ALA A 174 -6.33 -12.37 -9.37
CA ALA A 174 -7.06 -12.24 -10.62
C ALA A 174 -6.14 -11.92 -11.81
N LYS A 175 -5.08 -11.14 -11.56
CA LYS A 175 -4.16 -10.68 -12.60
C LYS A 175 -2.80 -10.36 -11.99
N THR A 176 -1.73 -10.54 -12.78
CA THR A 176 -0.40 -10.04 -12.49
C THR A 176 0.22 -9.45 -13.75
N GLU A 177 0.94 -8.35 -13.61
CA GLU A 177 1.67 -7.71 -14.72
C GLU A 177 3.05 -7.27 -14.27
N PRO A 178 4.10 -7.49 -15.10
CA PRO A 178 5.41 -6.92 -14.83
C PRO A 178 5.31 -5.39 -14.85
N SER A 179 5.95 -4.76 -13.88
CA SER A 179 5.98 -3.31 -13.78
C SER A 179 7.18 -2.72 -14.50
N ARG A 180 6.97 -1.59 -15.18
CA ARG A 180 8.02 -0.76 -15.74
C ARG A 180 8.25 0.53 -14.93
N ARG A 181 7.72 0.57 -13.71
CA ARG A 181 7.70 1.78 -12.89
C ARG A 181 9.08 2.21 -12.42
N ARG A 182 9.98 1.27 -12.21
CA ARG A 182 11.38 1.51 -11.79
C ARG A 182 12.31 0.58 -12.56
N ILE A 183 13.61 0.85 -12.51
CA ILE A 183 14.64 -0.01 -13.13
C ILE A 183 14.70 -1.39 -12.43
N ILE A 184 14.11 -1.50 -11.22
CA ILE A 184 14.10 -2.72 -10.42
C ILE A 184 12.95 -3.62 -10.86
N SER A 185 13.22 -4.93 -10.99
CA SER A 185 12.21 -5.95 -11.30
C SER A 185 11.09 -5.91 -10.25
N SER A 186 9.87 -5.76 -10.71
CA SER A 186 8.68 -5.55 -9.88
C SER A 186 7.43 -5.94 -10.63
N HIS A 187 6.35 -6.19 -9.89
CA HIS A 187 5.06 -6.57 -10.46
C HIS A 187 3.92 -5.81 -9.81
N TRP A 188 2.82 -5.73 -10.58
CA TRP A 188 1.49 -5.40 -10.10
C TRP A 188 0.68 -6.67 -9.90
N TYR A 189 -0.10 -6.74 -8.82
CA TYR A 189 -0.95 -7.86 -8.45
C TYR A 189 -2.36 -7.37 -8.15
N TRP A 190 -3.36 -7.89 -8.87
CA TRP A 190 -4.79 -7.64 -8.62
C TRP A 190 -5.37 -8.80 -7.84
N LEU A 191 -5.75 -8.56 -6.61
CA LEU A 191 -6.29 -9.52 -5.67
C LEU A 191 -7.76 -9.20 -5.41
N VAL A 192 -8.65 -10.14 -5.66
CA VAL A 192 -10.09 -9.97 -5.44
C VAL A 192 -10.47 -10.69 -4.16
N ARG A 193 -11.05 -9.93 -3.19
CA ARG A 193 -11.51 -10.49 -1.93
C ARG A 193 -12.57 -11.57 -2.15
N ALA A 194 -12.39 -12.72 -1.49
CA ALA A 194 -13.40 -13.79 -1.49
C ALA A 194 -14.74 -13.32 -0.89
N GLN A 195 -15.81 -13.97 -1.28
CA GLN A 195 -17.16 -13.69 -0.78
C GLN A 195 -17.28 -13.95 0.72
#